data_9edaf0def3a5fcde43ee4c6bb3dd755c
#
_entry.id   9edaf0def3a5fcde43ee4c6bb3dd755c
#
_cell.length_a   1.000
_cell.length_b   1.000
_cell.length_c   1.000
_cell.angle_alpha   90.00
_cell.angle_beta   90.00
_cell.angle_gamma   90.00
#
_symmetry.space_group_name_H-M   'P 1'
#
loop_
_entity.id
_entity.type
_entity.pdbx_description
1 polymer ?
#
loop_
_entity_poly.entity_id
_entity_poly.type
_entity_poly.pdbx_seq_one_letter_code
_entity_poly.pdbx_strand_id
1 'polypeptide(L)'
;MKKLTFFIIFALLLFISACGKKDENSSNKTGENTPGEFAWNDDINTSSIPDFPVKGMIGGKEVQFAYINFEKWRGSNDHVINFSLVKPEQNCGFIENFEGFTLINKGGEIKQGPFVKSKFADDPKTYTASIKQGGNRSTDTWNCAMEIESITDKTVKGKLVIFFNDASRSWVAGRFEAALCNN
;
A
#
# COMPACT_ATOMS: atom_id res chain seq x y z
N MET A 1 -4.20 31.87 73.59
CA MET A 1 -3.29 31.06 74.43
C MET A 1 -2.91 29.82 73.64
N LYS A 2 -1.63 29.46 73.65
CA LYS A 2 -0.93 28.30 73.11
C LYS A 2 -0.54 28.39 71.65
N LYS A 3 0.73 28.73 71.50
CA LYS A 3 1.64 28.59 70.34
C LYS A 3 1.83 27.11 70.02
N LEU A 4 1.80 26.75 68.73
CA LEU A 4 2.36 25.49 68.28
C LEU A 4 3.24 25.76 67.07
N THR A 5 4.49 25.65 67.37
CA THR A 5 5.62 25.79 66.44
C THR A 5 5.66 24.57 65.53
N PHE A 6 5.64 24.73 64.22
CA PHE A 6 5.83 23.64 63.27
C PHE A 6 7.17 23.79 62.57
N PHE A 7 7.99 22.80 62.78
CA PHE A 7 9.31 22.64 62.19
C PHE A 7 9.22 22.38 60.70
N ILE A 8 9.85 23.24 59.91
CA ILE A 8 10.02 23.05 58.48
C ILE A 8 11.36 22.30 58.28
N ILE A 9 11.29 21.05 57.90
CA ILE A 9 12.42 20.29 57.46
C ILE A 9 12.64 20.60 55.97
N PHE A 10 13.74 21.30 55.68
CA PHE A 10 14.17 21.67 54.33
C PHE A 10 14.98 20.50 53.77
N ALA A 11 14.35 19.66 52.96
CA ALA A 11 15.06 18.60 52.22
C ALA A 11 15.62 19.21 50.92
N LEU A 12 16.91 19.38 50.91
CA LEU A 12 17.70 19.88 49.78
C LEU A 12 17.87 18.74 48.76
N LEU A 13 17.07 18.70 47.73
CA LEU A 13 17.25 17.79 46.57
C LEU A 13 18.25 18.41 45.58
N LEU A 14 19.44 17.87 45.54
CA LEU A 14 20.45 18.16 44.53
C LEU A 14 19.99 17.62 43.18
N PHE A 15 19.58 18.51 42.27
CA PHE A 15 19.41 18.19 40.85
C PHE A 15 20.79 18.09 40.18
N ILE A 16 21.18 16.90 39.88
CA ILE A 16 22.36 16.62 39.03
C ILE A 16 21.88 16.86 37.58
N SER A 17 22.23 18.02 37.02
CA SER A 17 22.08 18.31 35.60
C SER A 17 23.09 17.48 34.82
N ALA A 18 22.67 16.31 34.33
CA ALA A 18 23.41 15.58 33.32
C ALA A 18 23.13 16.23 31.97
N CYS A 19 24.07 17.05 31.49
CA CYS A 19 24.11 17.59 30.14
C CYS A 19 24.50 16.44 29.21
N GLY A 20 23.51 15.68 28.70
CA GLY A 20 23.70 14.68 27.67
C GLY A 20 23.82 15.38 26.30
N LYS A 21 24.99 15.28 25.68
CA LYS A 21 25.20 15.64 24.28
C LYS A 21 24.20 14.86 23.42
N LYS A 22 23.45 15.58 22.60
CA LYS A 22 22.63 15.03 21.55
C LYS A 22 23.56 14.65 20.40
N ASP A 23 24.01 13.40 20.39
CA ASP A 23 24.58 12.84 19.20
C ASP A 23 23.44 12.59 18.21
N GLU A 24 23.38 13.42 17.16
CA GLU A 24 22.61 13.14 15.96
C GLU A 24 23.24 11.95 15.24
N ASN A 25 22.93 10.77 15.72
CA ASN A 25 23.23 9.58 14.96
C ASN A 25 21.95 9.21 14.19
N SER A 26 21.89 9.67 12.96
CA SER A 26 20.98 9.19 11.93
C SER A 26 21.26 7.70 11.73
N SER A 27 20.78 6.87 12.63
CA SER A 27 20.80 5.44 12.42
C SER A 27 19.67 5.10 11.44
N ASN A 28 20.05 4.89 10.18
CA ASN A 28 19.36 4.02 9.27
C ASN A 28 19.08 2.69 10.02
N LYS A 29 17.95 2.61 10.67
CA LYS A 29 17.38 1.33 11.07
C LYS A 29 16.97 0.62 9.80
N THR A 30 17.87 -0.18 9.27
CA THR A 30 17.53 -1.32 8.43
C THR A 30 16.62 -2.18 9.31
N GLY A 31 15.31 -2.00 9.14
CA GLY A 31 14.32 -2.77 9.88
C GLY A 31 14.49 -4.24 9.51
N GLU A 32 14.93 -5.02 10.45
CA GLU A 32 14.80 -6.46 10.42
C GLU A 32 13.29 -6.74 10.40
N ASN A 33 12.74 -6.97 9.19
CA ASN A 33 11.33 -7.27 8.99
C ASN A 33 11.04 -8.60 9.66
N THR A 34 10.43 -8.55 10.82
CA THR A 34 9.75 -9.71 11.41
C THR A 34 8.72 -10.20 10.38
N PRO A 35 8.70 -11.51 10.01
CA PRO A 35 7.70 -12.02 9.08
C PRO A 35 6.30 -11.78 9.65
N GLY A 36 5.59 -10.77 9.14
CA GLY A 36 4.23 -10.45 9.56
C GLY A 36 3.86 -8.97 9.51
N GLU A 37 4.80 -8.06 9.60
CA GLU A 37 4.49 -6.63 9.65
C GLU A 37 5.06 -5.93 8.41
N PHE A 38 4.22 -5.83 7.37
CA PHE A 38 4.54 -5.02 6.20
C PHE A 38 4.28 -3.54 6.56
N ALA A 39 5.35 -2.74 6.56
CA ALA A 39 5.27 -1.34 6.95
C ALA A 39 4.93 -0.44 5.75
N TRP A 40 3.94 0.43 5.94
CA TRP A 40 3.60 1.50 5.01
C TRP A 40 4.80 2.44 4.80
N ASN A 41 5.07 2.83 3.54
CA ASN A 41 6.22 3.67 3.18
C ASN A 41 5.81 4.68 2.12
N ASP A 42 6.33 5.89 2.18
CA ASP A 42 6.09 6.98 1.24
C ASP A 42 7.12 7.07 0.10
N ASP A 43 8.16 6.24 0.13
CA ASP A 43 9.18 6.12 -0.93
C ASP A 43 9.48 4.65 -1.21
N ILE A 44 9.12 4.18 -2.39
CA ILE A 44 9.19 2.77 -2.77
C ILE A 44 9.87 2.57 -4.12
N ASN A 45 10.38 1.36 -4.31
CA ASN A 45 10.97 0.87 -5.55
C ASN A 45 10.70 -0.63 -5.72
N THR A 46 11.21 -1.24 -6.76
CA THR A 46 10.96 -2.67 -7.03
C THR A 46 11.52 -3.61 -5.96
N SER A 47 12.58 -3.21 -5.22
CA SER A 47 13.11 -3.98 -4.10
C SER A 47 12.22 -3.92 -2.85
N SER A 48 11.29 -2.97 -2.80
CA SER A 48 10.30 -2.85 -1.73
C SER A 48 9.14 -3.85 -1.85
N ILE A 49 9.04 -4.56 -2.98
CA ILE A 49 7.94 -5.49 -3.23
C ILE A 49 8.19 -6.79 -2.46
N PRO A 50 7.33 -7.16 -1.51
CA PRO A 50 7.51 -8.37 -0.72
C PRO A 50 7.22 -9.63 -1.52
N ASP A 51 7.77 -10.75 -1.06
CA ASP A 51 7.67 -12.06 -1.72
C ASP A 51 6.67 -13.01 -1.02
N PHE A 52 5.50 -12.48 -0.72
CA PHE A 52 4.38 -13.27 -0.18
C PHE A 52 3.15 -13.19 -1.12
N PRO A 53 2.16 -14.09 -1.01
CA PRO A 53 0.91 -13.97 -1.76
C PRO A 53 0.23 -12.62 -1.52
N VAL A 54 -0.30 -12.01 -2.57
CA VAL A 54 -0.88 -10.67 -2.50
C VAL A 54 -1.98 -10.58 -1.44
N LYS A 55 -1.84 -9.59 -0.58
CA LYS A 55 -2.79 -9.21 0.47
C LYS A 55 -2.72 -7.71 0.71
N GLY A 56 -3.59 -7.19 1.54
CA GLY A 56 -3.56 -5.77 1.85
C GLY A 56 -4.37 -5.36 3.06
N MET A 57 -4.38 -4.05 3.28
CA MET A 57 -5.24 -3.37 4.22
C MET A 57 -5.97 -2.26 3.47
N ILE A 58 -7.28 -2.28 3.42
CA ILE A 58 -8.10 -1.26 2.76
C ILE A 58 -9.10 -0.71 3.78
N GLY A 59 -9.08 0.62 3.96
CA GLY A 59 -9.96 1.28 4.93
C GLY A 59 -9.78 0.77 6.37
N GLY A 60 -8.55 0.40 6.75
CA GLY A 60 -8.23 -0.14 8.07
C GLY A 60 -8.62 -1.61 8.29
N LYS A 61 -9.03 -2.33 7.24
CA LYS A 61 -9.40 -3.74 7.30
C LYS A 61 -8.45 -4.59 6.48
N GLU A 62 -8.00 -5.71 7.02
CA GLU A 62 -7.26 -6.70 6.25
C GLU A 62 -8.12 -7.27 5.12
N VAL A 63 -7.53 -7.41 3.94
CA VAL A 63 -8.20 -7.93 2.75
C VAL A 63 -7.36 -9.00 2.08
N GLN A 64 -8.07 -9.99 1.54
CA GLN A 64 -7.54 -10.99 0.61
C GLN A 64 -8.35 -10.90 -0.67
N PHE A 65 -7.66 -10.93 -1.81
CA PHE A 65 -8.32 -10.78 -3.09
C PHE A 65 -8.88 -12.12 -3.56
N ALA A 66 -10.17 -12.14 -3.84
CA ALA A 66 -10.86 -13.31 -4.36
C ALA A 66 -10.64 -13.48 -5.86
N TYR A 67 -10.33 -12.37 -6.56
CA TYR A 67 -10.15 -12.37 -8.00
C TYR A 67 -9.24 -11.22 -8.44
N ILE A 68 -8.33 -11.52 -9.36
CA ILE A 68 -7.46 -10.52 -9.99
C ILE A 68 -7.54 -10.74 -11.50
N ASN A 69 -7.79 -9.66 -12.26
CA ASN A 69 -7.79 -9.73 -13.70
C ASN A 69 -7.17 -8.49 -14.35
N PHE A 70 -6.66 -8.72 -15.53
CA PHE A 70 -6.27 -7.70 -16.48
C PHE A 70 -7.28 -7.73 -17.61
N GLU A 71 -7.89 -6.60 -17.92
CA GLU A 71 -8.87 -6.49 -18.98
C GLU A 71 -8.66 -5.22 -19.81
N LYS A 72 -8.97 -5.30 -21.09
CA LYS A 72 -9.03 -4.13 -21.97
C LYS A 72 -10.41 -3.49 -21.84
N TRP A 73 -10.46 -2.19 -21.60
CA TRP A 73 -11.73 -1.47 -21.58
C TRP A 73 -12.28 -1.33 -22.99
N ARG A 74 -13.56 -1.63 -23.12
CA ARG A 74 -14.29 -1.49 -24.39
C ARG A 74 -14.31 -0.03 -24.81
N GLY A 75 -13.95 0.22 -26.08
CA GLY A 75 -13.97 1.57 -26.66
C GLY A 75 -12.77 2.44 -26.34
N SER A 76 -11.79 1.92 -25.61
CA SER A 76 -10.50 2.58 -25.38
C SER A 76 -9.33 1.59 -25.54
N ASN A 77 -8.11 2.11 -25.56
CA ASN A 77 -6.91 1.29 -25.47
C ASN A 77 -6.41 1.15 -24.04
N ASP A 78 -7.22 1.53 -23.06
CA ASP A 78 -6.86 1.42 -21.67
C ASP A 78 -6.93 -0.05 -21.20
N HIS A 79 -5.99 -0.44 -20.36
CA HIS A 79 -6.02 -1.72 -19.67
C HIS A 79 -6.23 -1.48 -18.19
N VAL A 80 -7.10 -2.28 -17.60
CA VAL A 80 -7.45 -2.20 -16.18
C VAL A 80 -6.95 -3.43 -15.49
N ILE A 81 -6.29 -3.23 -14.36
CA ILE A 81 -5.94 -4.29 -13.41
C ILE A 81 -6.90 -4.16 -12.24
N ASN A 82 -7.74 -5.16 -12.05
CA ASN A 82 -8.67 -5.21 -10.94
C ASN A 82 -8.16 -6.18 -9.88
N PHE A 83 -8.06 -5.70 -8.66
CA PHE A 83 -7.85 -6.51 -7.47
C PHE A 83 -9.16 -6.52 -6.68
N SER A 84 -9.96 -7.55 -6.89
CA SER A 84 -11.33 -7.64 -6.40
C SER A 84 -11.44 -8.52 -5.16
N LEU A 85 -12.21 -8.06 -4.19
CA LEU A 85 -12.63 -8.85 -3.03
C LEU A 85 -13.80 -9.78 -3.37
N VAL A 86 -14.43 -9.57 -4.53
CA VAL A 86 -15.58 -10.32 -5.03
C VAL A 86 -15.17 -11.06 -6.30
N LYS A 87 -15.51 -12.34 -6.37
CA LYS A 87 -15.28 -13.16 -7.57
C LYS A 87 -16.46 -13.03 -8.54
N PRO A 88 -16.22 -12.87 -9.87
CA PRO A 88 -17.28 -12.95 -10.85
C PRO A 88 -17.84 -14.37 -10.96
N GLU A 89 -19.06 -14.53 -11.45
CA GLU A 89 -19.67 -15.85 -11.69
C GLU A 89 -18.88 -16.67 -12.72
N GLN A 90 -18.33 -16.01 -13.73
CA GLN A 90 -17.51 -16.61 -14.77
C GLN A 90 -16.15 -15.91 -14.83
N ASN A 91 -15.12 -16.66 -15.16
CA ASN A 91 -13.79 -16.07 -15.38
C ASN A 91 -13.89 -15.03 -16.50
N CYS A 92 -13.31 -13.84 -16.27
CA CYS A 92 -13.42 -12.68 -17.17
C CYS A 92 -14.86 -12.12 -17.32
N GLY A 93 -15.77 -12.51 -16.43
CA GLY A 93 -17.13 -11.97 -16.37
C GLY A 93 -17.19 -10.64 -15.62
N PHE A 94 -18.36 -10.02 -15.70
CA PHE A 94 -18.63 -8.79 -14.94
C PHE A 94 -18.59 -9.06 -13.44
N ILE A 95 -17.92 -8.18 -12.70
CA ILE A 95 -17.83 -8.27 -11.24
C ILE A 95 -18.94 -7.41 -10.64
N GLU A 96 -20.03 -8.07 -10.22
CA GLU A 96 -21.09 -7.38 -9.50
C GLU A 96 -20.59 -6.88 -8.14
N ASN A 97 -20.99 -5.68 -7.77
CA ASN A 97 -20.64 -5.07 -6.49
C ASN A 97 -19.12 -5.11 -6.23
N PHE A 98 -18.33 -4.78 -7.27
CA PHE A 98 -16.87 -4.72 -7.16
C PHE A 98 -16.46 -3.95 -5.91
N GLU A 99 -15.61 -4.57 -5.10
CA GLU A 99 -14.87 -3.96 -4.00
C GLU A 99 -13.38 -4.33 -4.12
N GLY A 100 -12.51 -3.42 -3.73
CA GLY A 100 -11.06 -3.59 -3.86
C GLY A 100 -10.40 -2.37 -4.48
N PHE A 101 -9.40 -2.58 -5.33
CA PHE A 101 -8.81 -1.46 -6.05
C PHE A 101 -8.61 -1.76 -7.54
N THR A 102 -8.55 -0.69 -8.32
CA THR A 102 -8.25 -0.74 -9.76
C THR A 102 -7.00 0.09 -10.05
N LEU A 103 -6.16 -0.42 -10.95
CA LEU A 103 -5.06 0.31 -11.55
C LEU A 103 -5.27 0.37 -13.05
N ILE A 104 -5.39 1.57 -13.62
CA ILE A 104 -5.70 1.78 -15.03
C ILE A 104 -4.44 2.23 -15.76
N ASN A 105 -4.01 1.47 -16.77
CA ASN A 105 -2.96 1.84 -17.71
C ASN A 105 -3.61 2.51 -18.94
N LYS A 106 -3.41 3.80 -19.11
CA LYS A 106 -4.03 4.60 -20.17
C LYS A 106 -3.28 4.44 -21.49
N GLY A 107 -4.00 3.96 -22.51
CA GLY A 107 -3.54 3.95 -23.89
C GLY A 107 -2.36 3.01 -24.17
N GLY A 108 -2.08 2.06 -23.29
CA GLY A 108 -0.93 1.19 -23.38
C GLY A 108 -1.27 -0.29 -23.35
N GLU A 109 -0.42 -1.11 -24.00
CA GLU A 109 -0.44 -2.55 -23.83
C GLU A 109 0.18 -2.94 -22.49
N ILE A 110 -0.29 -4.04 -21.92
CA ILE A 110 0.35 -4.67 -20.77
C ILE A 110 1.68 -5.26 -21.25
N LYS A 111 2.78 -4.84 -20.63
CA LYS A 111 4.14 -5.30 -20.97
C LYS A 111 4.83 -5.90 -19.77
N GLN A 112 5.67 -6.89 -20.01
CA GLN A 112 6.63 -7.36 -19.02
C GLN A 112 7.57 -6.23 -18.61
N GLY A 113 7.99 -6.24 -17.36
CA GLY A 113 8.95 -5.31 -16.79
C GLY A 113 8.40 -4.50 -15.63
N PRO A 114 9.23 -3.60 -15.11
CA PRO A 114 8.91 -2.79 -13.95
C PRO A 114 8.06 -1.56 -14.30
N PHE A 115 7.19 -1.18 -13.40
CA PHE A 115 6.59 0.14 -13.29
C PHE A 115 6.85 0.69 -11.89
N VAL A 116 7.33 1.93 -11.79
CA VAL A 116 7.59 2.57 -10.52
C VAL A 116 7.06 4.00 -10.53
N LYS A 117 6.19 4.29 -9.58
CA LYS A 117 5.79 5.61 -9.12
C LYS A 117 6.26 5.72 -7.68
N SER A 118 7.49 6.19 -7.48
CA SER A 118 8.18 6.06 -6.19
C SER A 118 7.56 6.88 -5.08
N LYS A 119 7.00 8.06 -5.39
CA LYS A 119 6.43 8.99 -4.42
C LYS A 119 4.99 9.35 -4.71
N PHE A 120 4.25 9.76 -3.69
CA PHE A 120 2.87 10.25 -3.84
C PHE A 120 2.75 11.47 -4.73
N ALA A 121 3.76 12.36 -4.73
CA ALA A 121 3.79 13.58 -5.54
C ALA A 121 4.09 13.34 -7.02
N ASP A 122 4.58 12.16 -7.40
CA ASP A 122 4.81 11.82 -8.79
C ASP A 122 3.49 11.76 -9.54
N ASP A 123 3.44 12.27 -10.76
CA ASP A 123 2.26 12.21 -11.63
C ASP A 123 2.54 11.32 -12.85
N PRO A 124 2.29 10.01 -12.78
CA PRO A 124 2.44 9.14 -13.92
C PRO A 124 1.29 9.35 -14.89
N LYS A 125 1.59 9.88 -16.07
CA LYS A 125 0.58 10.11 -17.12
C LYS A 125 -0.09 8.83 -17.60
N THR A 126 0.53 7.66 -17.36
CA THR A 126 0.12 6.35 -17.89
C THR A 126 -0.75 5.54 -16.95
N TYR A 127 -0.69 5.79 -15.63
CA TYR A 127 -1.47 5.00 -14.67
C TYR A 127 -2.32 5.89 -13.77
N THR A 128 -3.52 5.38 -13.45
CA THR A 128 -4.37 5.94 -12.39
C THR A 128 -4.84 4.83 -11.47
N ALA A 129 -4.95 5.10 -10.18
CA ALA A 129 -5.43 4.13 -9.20
C ALA A 129 -6.66 4.65 -8.46
N SER A 130 -7.53 3.74 -8.05
CA SER A 130 -8.67 4.06 -7.20
C SER A 130 -9.06 2.87 -6.32
N ILE A 131 -9.53 3.16 -5.10
CA ILE A 131 -10.13 2.18 -4.19
C ILE A 131 -11.65 2.29 -4.30
N LYS A 132 -12.35 1.15 -4.24
CA LYS A 132 -13.80 1.08 -4.06
C LYS A 132 -14.12 0.23 -2.84
N GLN A 133 -14.82 0.79 -1.88
CA GLN A 133 -15.24 0.14 -0.65
C GLN A 133 -16.58 0.67 -0.17
N GLY A 134 -17.51 -0.22 0.20
CA GLY A 134 -18.84 0.17 0.66
C GLY A 134 -19.63 1.01 -0.34
N GLY A 135 -19.46 0.75 -1.65
CA GLY A 135 -20.09 1.51 -2.72
C GLY A 135 -19.40 2.86 -3.07
N ASN A 136 -18.49 3.34 -2.24
CA ASN A 136 -17.76 4.59 -2.48
C ASN A 136 -16.45 4.34 -3.23
N ARG A 137 -16.12 5.26 -4.16
CA ARG A 137 -14.83 5.25 -4.85
C ARG A 137 -13.97 6.40 -4.32
N SER A 138 -12.74 6.09 -3.93
CA SER A 138 -11.70 7.06 -3.56
C SER A 138 -10.58 7.05 -4.61
N THR A 139 -10.04 8.24 -4.89
CA THR A 139 -8.92 8.47 -5.81
C THR A 139 -7.81 9.23 -5.10
N ASP A 140 -7.48 8.80 -3.89
CA ASP A 140 -6.40 9.40 -3.11
C ASP A 140 -5.06 9.31 -3.87
N THR A 141 -4.11 10.14 -3.46
CA THR A 141 -2.75 10.02 -3.99
C THR A 141 -2.16 8.67 -3.59
N TRP A 142 -1.32 8.14 -4.44
CA TRP A 142 -0.76 6.80 -4.29
C TRP A 142 0.69 6.75 -4.78
N ASN A 143 1.45 5.78 -4.33
CA ASN A 143 2.70 5.34 -4.93
C ASN A 143 2.63 3.84 -5.24
N CYS A 144 3.45 3.36 -6.16
CA CYS A 144 3.41 1.97 -6.59
C CYS A 144 4.77 1.53 -7.15
N ALA A 145 5.19 0.35 -6.76
CA ALA A 145 6.17 -0.41 -7.51
C ALA A 145 5.50 -1.73 -7.94
N MET A 146 5.57 -2.04 -9.21
CA MET A 146 4.99 -3.25 -9.80
C MET A 146 5.99 -3.86 -10.79
N GLU A 147 6.04 -5.15 -10.85
CA GLU A 147 6.82 -5.90 -11.84
C GLU A 147 5.94 -6.97 -12.46
N ILE A 148 5.72 -6.88 -13.76
CA ILE A 148 5.08 -7.93 -14.55
C ILE A 148 6.15 -8.92 -14.96
N GLU A 149 6.12 -10.12 -14.39
CA GLU A 149 7.13 -11.17 -14.56
C GLU A 149 6.87 -12.00 -15.81
N SER A 150 5.61 -12.30 -16.12
CA SER A 150 5.23 -13.04 -17.30
C SER A 150 3.80 -12.74 -17.76
N ILE A 151 3.60 -12.87 -19.07
CA ILE A 151 2.30 -12.74 -19.73
C ILE A 151 2.13 -13.95 -20.65
N THR A 152 1.00 -14.63 -20.52
CA THR A 152 0.56 -15.69 -21.43
C THR A 152 -0.73 -15.26 -22.12
N ASP A 153 -1.33 -16.13 -22.92
CA ASP A 153 -2.65 -15.89 -23.54
C ASP A 153 -3.82 -15.85 -22.53
N LYS A 154 -3.61 -16.33 -21.30
CA LYS A 154 -4.67 -16.46 -20.29
C LYS A 154 -4.34 -15.83 -18.94
N THR A 155 -3.06 -15.63 -18.65
CA THR A 155 -2.62 -15.18 -17.32
C THR A 155 -1.53 -14.13 -17.38
N VAL A 156 -1.52 -13.29 -16.38
CA VAL A 156 -0.43 -12.36 -16.06
C VAL A 156 0.08 -12.69 -14.66
N LYS A 157 1.38 -12.88 -14.52
CA LYS A 157 2.03 -13.07 -13.22
C LYS A 157 2.92 -11.87 -12.91
N GLY A 158 2.94 -11.49 -11.65
CA GLY A 158 3.77 -10.40 -11.21
C GLY A 158 3.72 -10.22 -9.70
N LYS A 159 4.29 -9.12 -9.29
CA LYS A 159 4.29 -8.68 -7.90
C LYS A 159 4.12 -7.17 -7.85
N LEU A 160 3.54 -6.66 -6.77
CA LEU A 160 3.40 -5.23 -6.57
C LEU A 160 3.47 -4.85 -5.10
N VAL A 161 3.71 -3.56 -4.88
CA VAL A 161 3.37 -2.83 -3.68
C VAL A 161 2.73 -1.52 -4.10
N ILE A 162 1.60 -1.19 -3.52
CA ILE A 162 0.92 0.08 -3.71
C ILE A 162 0.45 0.59 -2.35
N PHE A 163 0.69 1.87 -2.09
CA PHE A 163 0.18 2.57 -0.93
C PHE A 163 -0.75 3.71 -1.38
N PHE A 164 -1.79 3.93 -0.61
CA PHE A 164 -2.72 5.05 -0.79
C PHE A 164 -2.58 6.01 0.38
N ASN A 165 -2.53 7.29 0.09
CA ASN A 165 -2.44 8.34 1.10
C ASN A 165 -3.84 8.72 1.63
N ASP A 166 -4.65 7.71 1.92
CA ASP A 166 -5.93 7.86 2.57
C ASP A 166 -5.77 7.90 4.10
N ALA A 167 -6.84 8.28 4.81
CA ALA A 167 -6.81 8.38 6.28
C ALA A 167 -6.46 7.05 6.97
N SER A 168 -6.72 5.92 6.31
CA SER A 168 -6.47 4.58 6.83
C SER A 168 -5.10 4.03 6.43
N ARG A 169 -4.32 4.77 5.60
CA ARG A 169 -3.07 4.32 5.02
C ARG A 169 -3.21 2.96 4.35
N SER A 170 -4.19 2.87 3.47
CA SER A 170 -4.47 1.63 2.73
C SER A 170 -3.27 1.19 1.89
N TRP A 171 -3.05 -0.11 1.82
CA TRP A 171 -1.97 -0.70 1.04
C TRP A 171 -2.34 -2.08 0.50
N VAL A 172 -1.69 -2.46 -0.59
CA VAL A 172 -1.72 -3.82 -1.14
C VAL A 172 -0.32 -4.20 -1.58
N ALA A 173 0.10 -5.42 -1.26
CA ALA A 173 1.44 -5.87 -1.60
C ALA A 173 1.50 -7.38 -1.79
N GLY A 174 2.48 -7.85 -2.58
CA GLY A 174 2.79 -9.26 -2.76
C GLY A 174 2.73 -9.73 -4.21
N ARG A 175 2.90 -11.04 -4.38
CA ARG A 175 2.84 -11.73 -5.67
C ARG A 175 1.41 -12.05 -6.06
N PHE A 176 1.10 -11.92 -7.35
CA PHE A 176 -0.21 -12.24 -7.89
C PHE A 176 -0.11 -13.09 -9.17
N GLU A 177 -1.16 -13.83 -9.41
CA GLU A 177 -1.51 -14.41 -10.70
C GLU A 177 -2.91 -13.92 -11.05
N ALA A 178 -3.04 -13.28 -12.20
CA ALA A 178 -4.26 -12.64 -12.66
C ALA A 178 -4.76 -13.27 -13.95
N ALA A 179 -6.07 -13.32 -14.13
CA ALA A 179 -6.65 -13.69 -15.41
C ALA A 179 -6.38 -12.58 -16.45
N LEU A 180 -5.95 -12.95 -17.63
CA LEU A 180 -5.89 -12.04 -18.78
C LEU A 180 -7.19 -12.15 -19.58
N CYS A 181 -7.97 -11.08 -19.53
CA CYS A 181 -9.30 -11.02 -20.15
C CYS A 181 -9.21 -10.18 -21.45
N ASN A 182 -9.06 -10.88 -22.55
CA ASN A 182 -9.11 -10.30 -23.89
C ASN A 182 -10.55 -10.39 -24.40
N ASN A 183 -11.35 -9.37 -24.12
CA ASN A 183 -12.75 -9.25 -24.61
C ASN A 183 -12.84 -8.37 -25.85
#